data_e43d28b1900ae4f0ac354db31ea54ffc
#
_entry.id   e43d28b1900ae4f0ac354db31ea54ffc
#
_cell.length_a   1.000
_cell.length_b   1.000
_cell.length_c   1.000
_cell.angle_alpha   90.00
_cell.angle_beta   90.00
_cell.angle_gamma   90.00
#
_symmetry.space_group_name_H-M   'P 1'
#
loop_
_entity.id
_entity.type
_entity.pdbx_description
1 polymer ?
#
loop_
_entity_poly.entity_id
_entity_poly.type
_entity_poly.pdbx_seq_one_letter_code
_entity_poly.pdbx_strand_id
1 'polypeptide(L)'
;SSDVCSSDLERFCSDLWNKYIGQWEKISDMAIIADGQARMANLAVVGSHSVNGVAKLHTEILKKEEMKNLYYFYPNKFNNKTNGITHRRWLLRSNPGLTNLLCNTIGDSFIKHPTDLINFEKFTYDKGVQEELERIKKKNKERLAEKIYKKNGIIVDTSSIFDVQVKRIHGYKRQTLNCLRIMDLYNKLTNNPNLDIHPRTFIFAGKAAPGYYLAKNIIELINAIADKVNNDPLVNKKIKVVFLENYNVSLAEEIIPAADLSEQISTTTKEASGTSNMKFMMNGAITIATLDGR
;
A
#
# COMPACT_ATOMS: atom_id res chain seq x y z
N SER A 1 27.99 21.78 -18.63
CA SER A 1 27.39 20.74 -17.78
C SER A 1 27.32 19.36 -18.45
N SER A 2 27.23 19.26 -19.78
CA SER A 2 27.28 17.98 -20.51
C SER A 2 28.63 17.29 -20.39
N ASP A 3 29.70 18.05 -20.39
CA ASP A 3 31.10 17.55 -20.36
C ASP A 3 31.45 16.91 -19.00
N VAL A 4 30.89 17.40 -17.89
CA VAL A 4 31.11 16.84 -16.57
C VAL A 4 30.44 15.46 -16.44
N CYS A 5 29.23 15.28 -16.96
CA CYS A 5 28.56 13.99 -16.96
C CYS A 5 29.27 12.96 -17.84
N SER A 6 29.82 13.40 -19.00
CA SER A 6 30.56 12.55 -19.91
C SER A 6 31.85 12.02 -19.27
N SER A 7 32.64 12.90 -18.65
CA SER A 7 33.88 12.51 -17.99
C SER A 7 33.70 11.56 -16.79
N ASP A 8 32.60 11.71 -16.02
CA ASP A 8 32.32 10.82 -14.92
C ASP A 8 31.88 9.43 -15.39
N LEU A 9 31.14 9.35 -16.50
CA LEU A 9 30.79 8.08 -17.14
C LEU A 9 32.00 7.37 -17.74
N GLU A 10 32.87 8.12 -18.41
CA GLU A 10 34.12 7.60 -18.97
C GLU A 10 35.04 7.06 -17.87
N ARG A 11 35.14 7.78 -16.75
CA ARG A 11 35.91 7.31 -15.59
C ARG A 11 35.34 6.03 -15.02
N PHE A 12 34.02 5.95 -14.85
CA PHE A 12 33.36 4.72 -14.42
C PHE A 12 33.64 3.54 -15.34
N CYS A 13 33.51 3.73 -16.65
CA CYS A 13 33.81 2.69 -17.64
C CYS A 13 35.26 2.24 -17.56
N SER A 14 36.21 3.17 -17.42
CA SER A 14 37.64 2.88 -17.26
C SER A 14 37.91 2.09 -15.96
N ASP A 15 37.36 2.53 -14.83
CA ASP A 15 37.52 1.89 -13.53
C ASP A 15 36.93 0.48 -13.54
N LEU A 16 35.73 0.32 -14.15
CA LEU A 16 35.06 -0.98 -14.29
C LEU A 16 35.90 -1.96 -15.12
N TRP A 17 36.42 -1.47 -16.27
CA TRP A 17 37.27 -2.26 -17.15
C TRP A 17 38.55 -2.69 -16.43
N ASN A 18 39.28 -1.76 -15.83
CA ASN A 18 40.53 -2.04 -15.14
C ASN A 18 40.38 -3.04 -13.98
N LYS A 19 39.23 -2.93 -13.23
CA LYS A 19 38.99 -3.81 -12.08
C LYS A 19 38.58 -5.22 -12.48
N TYR A 20 37.91 -5.41 -13.61
CA TYR A 20 37.33 -6.69 -14.02
C TYR A 20 37.77 -7.17 -15.40
N ILE A 21 39.04 -6.89 -15.77
CA ILE A 21 39.62 -7.37 -17.03
C ILE A 21 39.38 -8.87 -17.18
N GLY A 22 38.83 -9.26 -18.34
CA GLY A 22 38.49 -10.66 -18.64
C GLY A 22 37.22 -11.22 -18.02
N GLN A 23 36.52 -10.47 -17.15
CA GLN A 23 35.26 -10.88 -16.53
C GLN A 23 34.06 -10.19 -17.23
N TRP A 24 33.87 -10.52 -18.50
CA TRP A 24 32.91 -9.87 -19.38
C TRP A 24 31.48 -9.85 -18.87
N GLU A 25 31.03 -10.92 -18.21
CA GLU A 25 29.67 -11.00 -17.63
C GLU A 25 29.46 -9.93 -16.56
N LYS A 26 30.45 -9.72 -15.68
CA LYS A 26 30.36 -8.67 -14.65
C LYS A 26 30.39 -7.27 -15.24
N ILE A 27 31.23 -7.05 -16.25
CA ILE A 27 31.29 -5.76 -16.96
C ILE A 27 29.97 -5.49 -17.64
N SER A 28 29.41 -6.45 -18.35
CA SER A 28 28.12 -6.33 -19.01
C SER A 28 26.99 -6.10 -18.02
N ASP A 29 26.95 -6.80 -16.88
CA ASP A 29 25.93 -6.64 -15.85
C ASP A 29 25.90 -5.23 -15.26
N MET A 30 27.07 -4.64 -15.00
CA MET A 30 27.21 -3.30 -14.43
C MET A 30 27.18 -2.16 -15.46
N ALA A 31 27.33 -2.47 -16.74
CA ALA A 31 27.38 -1.46 -17.81
C ALA A 31 26.10 -0.60 -17.83
N ILE A 32 26.29 0.70 -18.03
CA ILE A 32 25.17 1.67 -18.15
C ILE A 32 24.49 1.52 -19.52
N ILE A 33 25.28 1.24 -20.55
CA ILE A 33 24.76 0.96 -21.90
C ILE A 33 25.20 -0.46 -22.28
N ALA A 34 24.25 -1.32 -22.58
CA ALA A 34 24.46 -2.67 -23.07
C ALA A 34 23.27 -3.11 -23.93
N ASP A 35 23.56 -3.95 -24.93
CA ASP A 35 22.54 -4.51 -25.84
C ASP A 35 21.65 -3.44 -26.51
N GLY A 36 22.25 -2.27 -26.84
CA GLY A 36 21.55 -1.14 -27.45
C GLY A 36 20.58 -0.40 -26.50
N GLN A 37 20.62 -0.67 -25.20
CA GLN A 37 19.73 -0.08 -24.21
C GLN A 37 20.50 0.66 -23.11
N ALA A 38 19.94 1.77 -22.62
CA ALA A 38 20.41 2.43 -21.40
C ALA A 38 19.79 1.77 -20.16
N ARG A 39 20.63 1.20 -19.30
CA ARG A 39 20.22 0.58 -18.05
C ARG A 39 20.10 1.64 -16.96
N MET A 40 18.92 2.21 -16.81
CA MET A 40 18.66 3.34 -15.92
C MET A 40 18.95 3.04 -14.45
N ALA A 41 18.77 1.80 -13.99
CA ALA A 41 19.12 1.40 -12.63
C ALA A 41 20.62 1.49 -12.38
N ASN A 42 21.44 1.00 -13.31
CA ASN A 42 22.91 1.07 -13.24
C ASN A 42 23.38 2.54 -13.27
N LEU A 43 22.82 3.34 -14.18
CA LEU A 43 23.08 4.77 -14.25
C LEU A 43 22.75 5.48 -12.93
N ALA A 44 21.62 5.16 -12.32
CA ALA A 44 21.22 5.74 -11.04
C ALA A 44 22.17 5.37 -9.90
N VAL A 45 22.65 4.13 -9.83
CA VAL A 45 23.66 3.71 -8.84
C VAL A 45 24.99 4.40 -9.04
N VAL A 46 25.46 4.49 -10.29
CA VAL A 46 26.74 5.13 -10.63
C VAL A 46 26.69 6.62 -10.35
N GLY A 47 25.65 7.32 -10.81
CA GLY A 47 25.48 8.76 -10.69
C GLY A 47 25.08 9.25 -9.29
N SER A 48 24.65 8.36 -8.38
CA SER A 48 24.27 8.74 -7.02
C SER A 48 25.44 8.59 -6.06
N HIS A 49 25.53 9.48 -5.06
CA HIS A 49 26.49 9.30 -3.97
C HIS A 49 26.00 8.29 -2.93
N SER A 50 24.69 8.02 -2.84
CA SER A 50 24.08 7.11 -1.88
C SER A 50 22.90 6.36 -2.52
N VAL A 51 22.85 5.06 -2.32
CA VAL A 51 21.81 4.14 -2.80
C VAL A 51 21.16 3.48 -1.60
N ASN A 52 19.85 3.61 -1.46
CA ASN A 52 19.16 3.00 -0.33
C ASN A 52 18.07 2.02 -0.76
N GLY A 53 17.99 0.91 -0.06
CA GLY A 53 16.77 0.12 0.01
C GLY A 53 15.75 0.79 0.93
N VAL A 54 14.47 0.46 0.76
CA VAL A 54 13.34 1.08 1.47
C VAL A 54 12.81 0.23 2.64
N ALA A 55 13.41 -0.95 2.85
CA ALA A 55 13.25 -1.82 4.00
C ALA A 55 14.50 -2.70 4.15
N LYS A 56 14.78 -3.18 5.37
CA LYS A 56 16.00 -3.95 5.67
C LYS A 56 16.13 -5.18 4.78
N LEU A 57 15.08 -6.00 4.68
CA LEU A 57 15.08 -7.21 3.85
C LEU A 57 15.40 -6.89 2.39
N HIS A 58 14.71 -5.90 1.82
CA HIS A 58 14.93 -5.52 0.42
C HIS A 58 16.29 -4.88 0.17
N THR A 59 16.85 -4.19 1.15
CA THR A 59 18.23 -3.70 1.08
C THR A 59 19.22 -4.87 0.97
N GLU A 60 19.00 -5.94 1.73
CA GLU A 60 19.83 -7.15 1.65
C GLU A 60 19.66 -7.89 0.31
N ILE A 61 18.43 -7.94 -0.24
CA ILE A 61 18.18 -8.50 -1.57
C ILE A 61 18.92 -7.68 -2.64
N LEU A 62 18.85 -6.34 -2.58
CA LEU A 62 19.61 -5.48 -3.51
C LEU A 62 21.12 -5.78 -3.46
N LYS A 63 21.70 -5.93 -2.26
CA LYS A 63 23.13 -6.16 -2.07
C LYS A 63 23.58 -7.56 -2.49
N LYS A 64 22.74 -8.58 -2.24
CA LYS A 64 23.15 -10.00 -2.41
C LYS A 64 22.73 -10.59 -3.75
N GLU A 65 21.69 -10.05 -4.36
CA GLU A 65 21.04 -10.59 -5.56
C GLU A 65 20.98 -9.56 -6.69
N GLU A 66 20.03 -8.63 -6.65
CA GLU A 66 19.66 -7.76 -7.76
C GLU A 66 20.78 -6.81 -8.25
N MET A 67 21.59 -6.27 -7.33
CA MET A 67 22.68 -5.33 -7.63
C MET A 67 24.02 -5.78 -7.02
N LYS A 68 24.20 -7.09 -6.90
CA LYS A 68 25.35 -7.69 -6.23
C LYS A 68 26.69 -7.16 -6.76
N ASN A 69 26.88 -7.10 -8.07
CA ASN A 69 28.12 -6.66 -8.68
C ASN A 69 28.36 -5.16 -8.45
N LEU A 70 27.32 -4.33 -8.56
CA LEU A 70 27.41 -2.90 -8.24
C LEU A 70 27.65 -2.66 -6.75
N TYR A 71 27.11 -3.49 -5.86
CA TYR A 71 27.42 -3.43 -4.43
C TYR A 71 28.87 -3.75 -4.14
N TYR A 72 29.45 -4.77 -4.76
CA TYR A 72 30.88 -5.06 -4.61
C TYR A 72 31.78 -3.99 -5.23
N PHE A 73 31.29 -3.28 -6.24
CA PHE A 73 32.02 -2.17 -6.85
C PHE A 73 31.98 -0.91 -5.97
N TYR A 74 30.82 -0.60 -5.38
CA TYR A 74 30.56 0.57 -4.53
C TYR A 74 29.95 0.21 -3.17
N PRO A 75 30.63 -0.55 -2.30
CA PRO A 75 30.03 -1.07 -1.07
C PRO A 75 29.53 0.02 -0.12
N ASN A 76 30.21 1.16 -0.08
CA ASN A 76 29.89 2.27 0.81
C ASN A 76 28.66 3.11 0.37
N LYS A 77 28.21 2.95 -0.87
CA LYS A 77 27.02 3.64 -1.35
C LYS A 77 25.71 3.04 -0.79
N PHE A 78 25.69 1.72 -0.52
CA PHE A 78 24.46 1.00 -0.21
C PHE A 78 24.11 1.06 1.27
N ASN A 79 22.92 1.53 1.57
CA ASN A 79 22.39 1.62 2.93
C ASN A 79 20.88 1.35 2.97
N ASN A 80 20.31 1.28 4.16
CA ASN A 80 18.86 1.14 4.35
C ASN A 80 18.26 2.43 4.91
N LYS A 81 17.16 2.88 4.31
CA LYS A 81 16.26 3.91 4.83
C LYS A 81 14.84 3.38 4.76
N THR A 82 14.38 2.77 5.83
CA THR A 82 13.01 2.23 5.89
C THR A 82 11.99 3.34 5.67
N ASN A 83 11.04 3.09 4.75
CA ASN A 83 9.95 4.02 4.50
C ASN A 83 9.12 4.26 5.75
N GLY A 84 8.58 5.46 5.87
CA GLY A 84 7.65 5.86 6.90
C GLY A 84 6.52 6.71 6.34
N ILE A 85 5.65 7.16 7.21
CA ILE A 85 4.53 8.06 6.88
C ILE A 85 4.55 9.28 7.79
N THR A 86 3.96 10.37 7.32
CA THR A 86 3.72 11.54 8.19
C THR A 86 2.38 11.41 8.90
N HIS A 87 2.40 11.35 10.23
CA HIS A 87 1.19 11.33 11.06
C HIS A 87 0.41 12.65 10.95
N ARG A 88 1.06 13.77 10.62
CA ARG A 88 0.40 15.07 10.42
C ARG A 88 -0.69 15.00 9.35
N ARG A 89 -0.42 14.33 8.22
CA ARG A 89 -1.44 14.11 7.20
C ARG A 89 -2.37 12.96 7.55
N TRP A 90 -1.78 11.79 7.87
CA TRP A 90 -2.51 10.52 7.90
C TRP A 90 -3.22 10.24 9.24
N LEU A 91 -3.03 11.11 10.23
CA LEU A 91 -3.77 11.11 11.49
C LEU A 91 -4.41 12.49 11.74
N LEU A 92 -3.59 13.52 11.99
CA LEU A 92 -4.09 14.82 12.46
C LEU A 92 -5.10 15.44 11.47
N ARG A 93 -4.76 15.45 10.18
CA ARG A 93 -5.61 16.03 9.14
C ARG A 93 -6.75 15.10 8.72
N SER A 94 -6.45 13.81 8.47
CA SER A 94 -7.43 12.89 7.90
C SER A 94 -8.46 12.38 8.93
N ASN A 95 -8.10 12.35 10.22
CA ASN A 95 -8.97 11.85 11.29
C ASN A 95 -8.99 12.79 12.50
N PRO A 96 -9.60 13.97 12.37
CA PRO A 96 -9.65 14.97 13.45
C PRO A 96 -10.37 14.45 14.70
N GLY A 97 -11.37 13.56 14.55
CA GLY A 97 -12.04 12.95 15.71
C GLY A 97 -11.07 12.12 16.55
N LEU A 98 -10.29 11.24 15.92
CA LEU A 98 -9.27 10.45 16.61
C LEU A 98 -8.17 11.34 17.19
N THR A 99 -7.76 12.37 16.47
CA THR A 99 -6.78 13.36 16.97
C THR A 99 -7.25 14.02 18.25
N ASN A 100 -8.49 14.48 18.29
CA ASN A 100 -9.08 15.11 19.48
C ASN A 100 -9.15 14.15 20.67
N LEU A 101 -9.54 12.89 20.43
CA LEU A 101 -9.55 11.86 21.47
C LEU A 101 -8.14 11.64 22.05
N LEU A 102 -7.12 11.53 21.18
CA LEU A 102 -5.73 11.39 21.59
C LEU A 102 -5.26 12.60 22.41
N CYS A 103 -5.54 13.82 21.96
CA CYS A 103 -5.18 15.04 22.72
C CYS A 103 -5.84 15.06 24.11
N ASN A 104 -7.09 14.61 24.22
CA ASN A 104 -7.84 14.59 25.48
C ASN A 104 -7.37 13.48 26.45
N THR A 105 -6.74 12.42 25.93
CA THR A 105 -6.30 11.25 26.74
C THR A 105 -4.82 11.29 27.07
N ILE A 106 -3.96 11.52 26.08
CA ILE A 106 -2.49 11.46 26.25
C ILE A 106 -1.80 12.83 26.08
N GLY A 107 -2.56 13.90 25.85
CA GLY A 107 -2.02 15.23 25.57
C GLY A 107 -1.58 15.38 24.12
N ASP A 108 -0.96 16.52 23.79
CA ASP A 108 -0.60 16.91 22.42
C ASP A 108 0.87 16.65 22.04
N SER A 109 1.66 16.09 22.94
CA SER A 109 3.10 15.86 22.73
C SER A 109 3.39 15.00 21.50
N PHE A 110 2.50 14.03 21.18
CA PHE A 110 2.62 13.14 20.01
C PHE A 110 2.60 13.90 18.68
N ILE A 111 2.12 15.14 18.65
CA ILE A 111 2.15 15.99 17.44
C ILE A 111 3.60 16.27 17.03
N LYS A 112 4.49 16.48 17.99
CA LYS A 112 5.93 16.68 17.77
C LYS A 112 6.73 15.40 17.91
N HIS A 113 6.32 14.51 18.81
CA HIS A 113 6.98 13.27 19.17
C HIS A 113 6.04 12.08 18.92
N PRO A 114 5.92 11.58 17.68
CA PRO A 114 4.94 10.52 17.31
C PRO A 114 5.04 9.24 18.13
N THR A 115 6.21 8.96 18.71
CA THR A 115 6.43 7.82 19.61
C THR A 115 5.58 7.86 20.88
N ASP A 116 5.12 9.05 21.27
CA ASP A 116 4.27 9.22 22.46
C ASP A 116 2.87 8.63 22.29
N LEU A 117 2.48 8.29 21.05
CA LEU A 117 1.26 7.52 20.77
C LEU A 117 1.19 6.20 21.55
N ILE A 118 2.34 5.62 21.93
CA ILE A 118 2.39 4.42 22.78
C ILE A 118 1.64 4.61 24.11
N ASN A 119 1.58 5.83 24.62
CA ASN A 119 0.87 6.14 25.87
C ASN A 119 -0.63 5.88 25.78
N PHE A 120 -1.18 5.79 24.58
CA PHE A 120 -2.61 5.48 24.38
C PHE A 120 -2.96 4.04 24.77
N GLU A 121 -1.98 3.13 24.82
CA GLU A 121 -2.17 1.74 25.27
C GLU A 121 -2.79 1.66 26.68
N LYS A 122 -2.51 2.65 27.55
CA LYS A 122 -3.07 2.71 28.91
C LYS A 122 -4.60 2.75 28.95
N PHE A 123 -5.24 3.16 27.86
CA PHE A 123 -6.69 3.29 27.73
C PHE A 123 -7.36 2.09 27.07
N THR A 124 -6.63 0.99 26.83
CA THR A 124 -7.15 -0.20 26.13
C THR A 124 -8.44 -0.75 26.73
N TYR A 125 -8.57 -0.69 28.07
CA TYR A 125 -9.74 -1.20 28.80
C TYR A 125 -10.68 -0.10 29.30
N ASP A 126 -10.46 1.15 28.92
CA ASP A 126 -11.35 2.26 29.26
C ASP A 126 -12.58 2.23 28.34
N LYS A 127 -13.74 1.94 28.93
CA LYS A 127 -15.00 1.84 28.19
C LYS A 127 -15.40 3.15 27.51
N GLY A 128 -15.19 4.28 28.15
CA GLY A 128 -15.52 5.58 27.58
C GLY A 128 -14.67 5.89 26.33
N VAL A 129 -13.38 5.51 26.37
CA VAL A 129 -12.49 5.63 25.22
C VAL A 129 -12.89 4.66 24.09
N GLN A 130 -13.28 3.43 24.42
CA GLN A 130 -13.76 2.45 23.43
C GLN A 130 -15.02 2.93 22.72
N GLU A 131 -16.03 3.41 23.47
CA GLU A 131 -17.27 3.96 22.91
C GLU A 131 -16.99 5.19 22.01
N GLU A 132 -16.09 6.05 22.41
CA GLU A 132 -15.70 7.20 21.60
C GLU A 132 -14.96 6.79 20.32
N LEU A 133 -14.09 5.78 20.36
CA LEU A 133 -13.44 5.21 19.17
C LEU A 133 -14.48 4.64 18.18
N GLU A 134 -15.47 3.92 18.67
CA GLU A 134 -16.57 3.40 17.85
C GLU A 134 -17.37 4.54 17.20
N ARG A 135 -17.69 5.57 17.97
CA ARG A 135 -18.40 6.77 17.48
C ARG A 135 -17.62 7.49 16.38
N ILE A 136 -16.31 7.66 16.58
CA ILE A 136 -15.41 8.28 15.58
C ILE A 136 -15.37 7.42 14.30
N LYS A 137 -15.19 6.11 14.44
CA LYS A 137 -15.16 5.19 13.31
C LYS A 137 -16.48 5.24 12.53
N LYS A 138 -17.60 5.18 13.21
CA LYS A 138 -18.95 5.27 12.61
C LYS A 138 -19.09 6.56 11.80
N LYS A 139 -18.72 7.71 12.35
CA LYS A 139 -18.76 9.01 11.65
C LYS A 139 -17.89 9.03 10.39
N ASN A 140 -16.71 8.43 10.44
CA ASN A 140 -15.84 8.31 9.27
C ASN A 140 -16.46 7.40 8.20
N LYS A 141 -17.11 6.30 8.60
CA LYS A 141 -17.81 5.39 7.68
C LYS A 141 -19.04 6.06 7.04
N GLU A 142 -19.80 6.82 7.79
CA GLU A 142 -20.95 7.60 7.29
C GLU A 142 -20.51 8.61 6.22
N ARG A 143 -19.42 9.34 6.47
CA ARG A 143 -18.83 10.29 5.48
C ARG A 143 -18.41 9.57 4.19
N LEU A 144 -17.77 8.40 4.31
CA LEU A 144 -17.37 7.63 3.14
C LEU A 144 -18.58 7.01 2.43
N ALA A 145 -19.58 6.53 3.15
CA ALA A 145 -20.83 6.00 2.60
C ALA A 145 -21.59 7.03 1.78
N GLU A 146 -21.68 8.27 2.26
CA GLU A 146 -22.27 9.38 1.52
C GLU A 146 -21.51 9.66 0.21
N LYS A 147 -20.18 9.61 0.23
CA LYS A 147 -19.36 9.77 -0.96
C LYS A 147 -19.56 8.62 -1.95
N ILE A 148 -19.62 7.37 -1.47
CA ILE A 148 -19.92 6.19 -2.29
C ILE A 148 -21.28 6.36 -2.97
N TYR A 149 -22.30 6.76 -2.23
CA TYR A 149 -23.62 7.01 -2.79
C TYR A 149 -23.60 8.09 -3.88
N LYS A 150 -22.96 9.23 -3.60
CA LYS A 150 -22.85 10.34 -4.58
C LYS A 150 -22.12 9.96 -5.86
N LYS A 151 -21.10 9.10 -5.77
CA LYS A 151 -20.28 8.71 -6.92
C LYS A 151 -20.81 7.50 -7.68
N ASN A 152 -21.26 6.49 -6.96
CA ASN A 152 -21.58 5.17 -7.51
C ASN A 152 -23.08 4.84 -7.44
N GLY A 153 -23.90 5.61 -6.72
CA GLY A 153 -25.31 5.29 -6.47
C GLY A 153 -25.52 4.08 -5.53
N ILE A 154 -24.45 3.57 -4.90
CA ILE A 154 -24.50 2.37 -4.06
C ILE A 154 -24.74 2.79 -2.61
N ILE A 155 -25.80 2.23 -2.00
CA ILE A 155 -26.08 2.37 -0.57
C ILE A 155 -25.30 1.28 0.15
N VAL A 156 -24.43 1.68 1.09
CA VAL A 156 -23.66 0.77 1.95
C VAL A 156 -24.10 0.89 3.41
N ASP A 157 -24.13 -0.25 4.09
CA ASP A 157 -24.42 -0.30 5.52
C ASP A 157 -23.17 0.12 6.31
N THR A 158 -23.24 1.20 7.05
CA THR A 158 -22.13 1.71 7.87
C THR A 158 -21.85 0.87 9.11
N SER A 159 -22.74 -0.08 9.46
CA SER A 159 -22.47 -1.09 10.49
C SER A 159 -21.65 -2.27 9.95
N SER A 160 -21.62 -2.48 8.62
CA SER A 160 -20.86 -3.56 7.99
C SER A 160 -19.35 -3.36 8.17
N ILE A 161 -18.57 -4.44 8.14
CA ILE A 161 -17.11 -4.36 8.11
C ILE A 161 -16.67 -3.72 6.79
N PHE A 162 -15.97 -2.58 6.84
CA PHE A 162 -15.34 -1.96 5.68
C PHE A 162 -13.98 -2.62 5.42
N ASP A 163 -13.97 -3.52 4.45
CA ASP A 163 -12.82 -4.31 4.00
C ASP A 163 -12.18 -3.64 2.79
N VAL A 164 -10.98 -3.10 2.94
CA VAL A 164 -10.43 -2.11 2.02
C VAL A 164 -9.15 -2.60 1.35
N GLN A 165 -9.15 -2.59 0.02
CA GLN A 165 -7.95 -2.82 -0.80
C GLN A 165 -7.77 -1.66 -1.79
N VAL A 166 -7.09 -0.60 -1.35
CA VAL A 166 -6.87 0.62 -2.14
C VAL A 166 -5.38 0.82 -2.43
N LYS A 167 -5.00 0.54 -3.66
CA LYS A 167 -3.62 0.60 -4.17
C LYS A 167 -3.62 0.52 -5.68
N ARG A 168 -2.49 0.81 -6.34
CA ARG A 168 -2.36 0.59 -7.80
C ARG A 168 -2.83 -0.81 -8.16
N ILE A 169 -3.54 -0.94 -9.28
CA ILE A 169 -3.96 -2.24 -9.77
C ILE A 169 -2.76 -2.91 -10.44
N HIS A 170 -2.40 -4.09 -9.94
CA HIS A 170 -1.26 -4.84 -10.45
C HIS A 170 -1.37 -6.32 -10.08
N GLY A 171 -0.94 -7.22 -10.96
CA GLY A 171 -0.99 -8.66 -10.73
C GLY A 171 -0.37 -9.08 -9.39
N TYR A 172 0.82 -8.55 -9.05
CA TYR A 172 1.50 -8.92 -7.80
C TYR A 172 0.81 -8.41 -6.52
N LYS A 173 -0.07 -7.39 -6.62
CA LYS A 173 -0.85 -6.89 -5.47
C LYS A 173 -2.08 -7.74 -5.17
N ARG A 174 -2.38 -8.68 -6.07
CA ARG A 174 -3.36 -9.75 -5.91
C ARG A 174 -4.80 -9.30 -5.63
N GLN A 175 -5.25 -8.19 -6.25
CA GLN A 175 -6.67 -7.83 -6.22
C GLN A 175 -7.56 -8.99 -6.72
N THR A 176 -7.08 -9.76 -7.71
CA THR A 176 -7.77 -10.96 -8.22
C THR A 176 -7.99 -12.00 -7.12
N LEU A 177 -7.04 -12.20 -6.19
CA LEU A 177 -7.23 -13.12 -5.07
C LEU A 177 -8.36 -12.65 -4.14
N ASN A 178 -8.47 -11.35 -3.89
CA ASN A 178 -9.58 -10.79 -3.13
C ASN A 178 -10.91 -10.94 -3.89
N CYS A 179 -10.92 -10.77 -5.21
CA CYS A 179 -12.08 -11.07 -6.06
C CYS A 179 -12.55 -12.52 -5.91
N LEU A 180 -11.62 -13.48 -5.95
CA LEU A 180 -11.93 -14.91 -5.74
C LEU A 180 -12.53 -15.17 -4.36
N ARG A 181 -12.01 -14.53 -3.32
CA ARG A 181 -12.56 -14.61 -1.96
C ARG A 181 -13.99 -14.07 -1.90
N ILE A 182 -14.27 -12.94 -2.58
CA ILE A 182 -15.63 -12.37 -2.64
C ILE A 182 -16.58 -13.34 -3.36
N MET A 183 -16.14 -13.95 -4.45
CA MET A 183 -16.94 -14.93 -5.20
C MET A 183 -17.19 -16.20 -4.41
N ASP A 184 -16.21 -16.69 -3.64
CA ASP A 184 -16.42 -17.82 -2.73
C ASP A 184 -17.46 -17.48 -1.66
N LEU A 185 -17.39 -16.30 -1.07
CA LEU A 185 -18.37 -15.83 -0.10
C LEU A 185 -19.77 -15.66 -0.73
N TYR A 186 -19.83 -15.10 -1.95
CA TYR A 186 -21.07 -15.01 -2.72
C TYR A 186 -21.70 -16.39 -2.92
N ASN A 187 -20.93 -17.38 -3.37
CA ASN A 187 -21.41 -18.74 -3.57
C ASN A 187 -21.89 -19.39 -2.26
N LYS A 188 -21.20 -19.17 -1.16
CA LYS A 188 -21.64 -19.65 0.17
C LYS A 188 -22.99 -19.04 0.58
N LEU A 189 -23.17 -17.76 0.34
CA LEU A 189 -24.40 -17.04 0.67
C LEU A 189 -25.58 -17.41 -0.24
N THR A 190 -25.34 -17.65 -1.52
CA THR A 190 -26.40 -18.11 -2.45
C THR A 190 -26.86 -19.53 -2.13
N ASN A 191 -25.93 -20.41 -1.71
CA ASN A 191 -26.26 -21.77 -1.28
C ASN A 191 -26.87 -21.81 0.13
N ASN A 192 -26.56 -20.87 1.01
CA ASN A 192 -27.13 -20.73 2.34
C ASN A 192 -27.36 -19.24 2.67
N PRO A 193 -28.51 -18.67 2.27
CA PRO A 193 -28.82 -17.25 2.54
C PRO A 193 -28.90 -16.90 4.04
N ASN A 194 -29.09 -17.88 4.90
CA ASN A 194 -29.14 -17.72 6.36
C ASN A 194 -27.78 -17.88 7.04
N LEU A 195 -26.69 -18.04 6.27
CA LEU A 195 -25.34 -18.11 6.82
C LEU A 195 -25.09 -16.94 7.76
N ASP A 196 -24.74 -17.25 9.01
CA ASP A 196 -24.47 -16.23 10.03
C ASP A 196 -23.09 -15.60 9.80
N ILE A 197 -23.10 -14.47 9.14
CA ILE A 197 -21.91 -13.62 8.93
C ILE A 197 -22.26 -12.17 9.22
N HIS A 198 -21.31 -11.46 9.81
CA HIS A 198 -21.43 -10.01 9.93
C HIS A 198 -21.37 -9.36 8.54
N PRO A 199 -22.25 -8.40 8.21
CA PRO A 199 -22.25 -7.72 6.92
C PRO A 199 -20.89 -7.12 6.56
N ARG A 200 -20.52 -7.14 5.28
CA ARG A 200 -19.22 -6.69 4.81
C ARG A 200 -19.33 -5.87 3.53
N THR A 201 -18.65 -4.74 3.51
CA THR A 201 -18.51 -3.89 2.33
C THR A 201 -17.06 -3.94 1.84
N PHE A 202 -16.84 -4.56 0.69
CA PHE A 202 -15.53 -4.61 0.03
C PHE A 202 -15.31 -3.33 -0.78
N ILE A 203 -14.26 -2.59 -0.47
CA ILE A 203 -13.95 -1.30 -1.10
C ILE A 203 -12.63 -1.39 -1.83
N PHE A 204 -12.69 -1.28 -3.15
CA PHE A 204 -11.54 -1.20 -4.03
C PHE A 204 -11.36 0.23 -4.54
N ALA A 205 -10.11 0.63 -4.71
CA ALA A 205 -9.75 1.81 -5.48
C ALA A 205 -8.30 1.68 -5.97
N GLY A 206 -8.01 2.22 -7.14
CA GLY A 206 -6.67 2.17 -7.70
C GLY A 206 -6.67 2.57 -9.17
N LYS A 207 -5.48 2.89 -9.68
CA LYS A 207 -5.27 3.22 -11.08
C LYS A 207 -4.44 2.12 -11.73
N ALA A 208 -4.79 1.75 -12.97
CA ALA A 208 -4.00 0.90 -13.83
C ALA A 208 -3.07 1.77 -14.69
N ALA A 209 -1.86 1.29 -14.99
CA ALA A 209 -1.02 1.93 -16.00
C ALA A 209 -1.70 1.81 -17.38
N PRO A 210 -1.60 2.82 -18.26
CA PRO A 210 -2.32 2.84 -19.54
C PRO A 210 -2.08 1.62 -20.45
N GLY A 211 -0.85 1.12 -20.49
CA GLY A 211 -0.46 -0.05 -21.29
C GLY A 211 -0.60 -1.40 -20.57
N TYR A 212 -1.06 -1.43 -19.32
CA TYR A 212 -1.15 -2.66 -18.55
C TYR A 212 -2.55 -3.30 -18.68
N TYR A 213 -2.77 -4.06 -19.73
CA TYR A 213 -4.05 -4.68 -20.06
C TYR A 213 -4.60 -5.57 -18.93
N LEU A 214 -3.76 -6.41 -18.32
CA LEU A 214 -4.20 -7.25 -17.19
C LEU A 214 -4.77 -6.41 -16.04
N ALA A 215 -4.16 -5.27 -15.71
CA ALA A 215 -4.67 -4.39 -14.65
C ALA A 215 -6.01 -3.77 -15.01
N LYS A 216 -6.25 -3.45 -16.30
CA LYS A 216 -7.55 -2.98 -16.77
C LYS A 216 -8.61 -4.06 -16.67
N ASN A 217 -8.29 -5.29 -17.06
CA ASN A 217 -9.19 -6.44 -16.93
C ASN A 217 -9.52 -6.74 -15.45
N ILE A 218 -8.59 -6.51 -14.52
CA ILE A 218 -8.88 -6.63 -13.08
C ILE A 218 -9.90 -5.59 -12.62
N ILE A 219 -9.83 -4.35 -13.11
CA ILE A 219 -10.85 -3.33 -12.81
C ILE A 219 -12.20 -3.75 -13.35
N GLU A 220 -12.24 -4.25 -14.58
CA GLU A 220 -13.47 -4.76 -15.20
C GLU A 220 -14.05 -5.93 -14.41
N LEU A 221 -13.22 -6.89 -13.99
CA LEU A 221 -13.63 -8.00 -13.13
C LEU A 221 -14.24 -7.52 -11.81
N ILE A 222 -13.60 -6.54 -11.13
CA ILE A 222 -14.13 -5.99 -9.87
C ILE A 222 -15.51 -5.37 -10.09
N ASN A 223 -15.71 -4.63 -11.18
CA ASN A 223 -16.99 -4.00 -11.48
C ASN A 223 -18.05 -5.06 -11.85
N ALA A 224 -17.71 -6.09 -12.63
CA ALA A 224 -18.63 -7.18 -12.94
C ALA A 224 -19.08 -7.95 -11.69
N ILE A 225 -18.16 -8.17 -10.74
CA ILE A 225 -18.49 -8.77 -9.44
C ILE A 225 -19.39 -7.82 -8.63
N ALA A 226 -19.09 -6.52 -8.63
CA ALA A 226 -19.91 -5.52 -7.96
C ALA A 226 -21.35 -5.51 -8.50
N ASP A 227 -21.53 -5.52 -9.81
CA ASP A 227 -22.84 -5.57 -10.43
C ASP A 227 -23.60 -6.83 -10.04
N LYS A 228 -22.94 -8.00 -10.09
CA LYS A 228 -23.54 -9.27 -9.69
C LYS A 228 -23.96 -9.29 -8.22
N VAL A 229 -23.06 -8.94 -7.33
CA VAL A 229 -23.27 -9.01 -5.86
C VAL A 229 -24.28 -7.97 -5.38
N ASN A 230 -24.16 -6.74 -5.86
CA ASN A 230 -24.97 -5.62 -5.38
C ASN A 230 -26.44 -5.70 -5.81
N ASN A 231 -26.72 -6.36 -6.94
CA ASN A 231 -28.06 -6.51 -7.49
C ASN A 231 -28.75 -7.84 -7.11
N ASP A 232 -28.04 -8.76 -6.44
CA ASP A 232 -28.63 -10.03 -6.00
C ASP A 232 -29.30 -9.88 -4.62
N PRO A 233 -30.64 -9.98 -4.54
CA PRO A 233 -31.36 -9.80 -3.28
C PRO A 233 -31.04 -10.87 -2.21
N LEU A 234 -30.49 -12.03 -2.60
CA LEU A 234 -30.10 -13.07 -1.65
C LEU A 234 -28.87 -12.68 -0.82
N VAL A 235 -27.99 -11.86 -1.39
CA VAL A 235 -26.68 -11.56 -0.79
C VAL A 235 -26.45 -10.08 -0.50
N ASN A 236 -27.14 -9.16 -1.18
CA ASN A 236 -26.84 -7.73 -1.17
C ASN A 236 -27.06 -7.02 0.17
N LYS A 237 -27.72 -7.67 1.14
CA LYS A 237 -27.84 -7.18 2.53
C LYS A 237 -26.64 -7.60 3.39
N LYS A 238 -25.90 -8.64 2.97
CA LYS A 238 -24.77 -9.20 3.72
C LYS A 238 -23.43 -8.80 3.13
N ILE A 239 -23.34 -8.65 1.81
CA ILE A 239 -22.11 -8.21 1.15
C ILE A 239 -22.41 -7.12 0.11
N LYS A 240 -21.50 -6.15 0.03
CA LYS A 240 -21.45 -5.10 -1.00
C LYS A 240 -20.06 -5.01 -1.57
N VAL A 241 -19.94 -4.67 -2.83
CA VAL A 241 -18.66 -4.45 -3.51
C VAL A 241 -18.69 -3.07 -4.18
N VAL A 242 -17.67 -2.28 -3.93
CA VAL A 242 -17.56 -0.91 -4.44
C VAL A 242 -16.20 -0.71 -5.07
N PHE A 243 -16.15 -0.16 -6.27
CA PHE A 243 -14.92 0.36 -6.88
C PHE A 243 -14.99 1.89 -6.94
N LEU A 244 -14.09 2.57 -6.23
CA LEU A 244 -13.97 4.03 -6.25
C LEU A 244 -12.94 4.46 -7.29
N GLU A 245 -13.40 5.11 -8.32
CA GLU A 245 -12.55 5.65 -9.38
C GLU A 245 -11.69 6.84 -8.91
N ASN A 246 -10.68 7.15 -9.71
CA ASN A 246 -9.78 8.30 -9.51
C ASN A 246 -9.13 8.33 -8.11
N TYR A 247 -8.61 7.18 -7.66
CA TYR A 247 -7.90 7.09 -6.38
C TYR A 247 -6.72 8.07 -6.34
N ASN A 248 -6.72 8.93 -5.34
CA ASN A 248 -5.72 9.96 -5.09
C ASN A 248 -5.59 10.22 -3.58
N VAL A 249 -4.70 11.15 -3.19
CA VAL A 249 -4.44 11.45 -1.78
C VAL A 249 -5.69 11.93 -1.04
N SER A 250 -6.50 12.80 -1.66
CA SER A 250 -7.72 13.32 -1.03
C SER A 250 -8.75 12.23 -0.77
N LEU A 251 -8.91 11.29 -1.71
CA LEU A 251 -9.79 10.14 -1.52
C LEU A 251 -9.25 9.17 -0.46
N ALA A 252 -7.92 9.00 -0.40
CA ALA A 252 -7.27 8.19 0.62
C ALA A 252 -7.48 8.75 2.04
N GLU A 253 -7.47 10.08 2.21
CA GLU A 253 -7.74 10.77 3.48
C GLU A 253 -9.16 10.49 4.02
N GLU A 254 -10.09 10.07 3.17
CA GLU A 254 -11.45 9.70 3.58
C GLU A 254 -11.63 8.19 3.77
N ILE A 255 -11.00 7.37 2.92
CA ILE A 255 -11.11 5.92 2.98
C ILE A 255 -10.37 5.36 4.21
N ILE A 256 -9.15 5.84 4.48
CA ILE A 256 -8.28 5.26 5.50
C ILE A 256 -8.89 5.34 6.90
N PRO A 257 -9.44 6.48 7.36
CA PRO A 257 -10.09 6.54 8.67
C PRO A 257 -11.36 5.70 8.81
N ALA A 258 -12.03 5.40 7.69
CA ALA A 258 -13.27 4.63 7.65
C ALA A 258 -13.05 3.11 7.59
N ALA A 259 -11.85 2.64 7.30
CA ALA A 259 -11.56 1.22 7.14
C ALA A 259 -11.56 0.47 8.48
N ASP A 260 -12.12 -0.74 8.47
CA ASP A 260 -12.01 -1.71 9.56
C ASP A 260 -10.91 -2.74 9.26
N LEU A 261 -10.80 -3.18 8.00
CA LEU A 261 -9.78 -4.09 7.51
C LEU A 261 -8.99 -3.48 6.36
N SER A 262 -7.70 -3.77 6.32
CA SER A 262 -6.77 -3.34 5.28
C SER A 262 -6.11 -4.56 4.64
N GLU A 263 -6.33 -4.75 3.34
CA GLU A 263 -5.78 -5.87 2.57
C GLU A 263 -4.39 -5.53 2.02
N GLN A 264 -3.36 -6.20 2.55
CA GLN A 264 -1.94 -6.04 2.21
C GLN A 264 -1.37 -7.39 1.73
N ILE A 265 -2.03 -7.97 0.74
CA ILE A 265 -1.85 -9.37 0.30
C ILE A 265 -0.98 -9.52 -0.95
N SER A 266 -0.01 -8.64 -1.17
CA SER A 266 0.92 -8.73 -2.31
C SER A 266 1.70 -10.05 -2.30
N THR A 267 2.20 -10.45 -3.48
CA THR A 267 3.14 -11.58 -3.59
C THR A 267 4.40 -11.28 -2.79
N THR A 268 4.88 -12.28 -2.08
CA THR A 268 6.13 -12.21 -1.29
C THR A 268 7.29 -11.64 -2.12
N THR A 269 8.09 -10.77 -1.51
CA THR A 269 9.26 -10.07 -2.08
C THR A 269 8.97 -9.03 -3.18
N LYS A 270 7.74 -8.87 -3.66
CA LYS A 270 7.43 -7.90 -4.72
C LYS A 270 6.99 -6.51 -4.22
N GLU A 271 6.58 -6.37 -2.95
CA GLU A 271 6.30 -5.09 -2.30
C GLU A 271 7.43 -4.75 -1.33
N ALA A 272 8.39 -3.97 -1.77
CA ALA A 272 9.63 -3.69 -1.03
C ALA A 272 9.38 -3.03 0.34
N SER A 273 8.43 -2.11 0.41
CA SER A 273 7.95 -1.49 1.65
C SER A 273 6.64 -0.78 1.36
N GLY A 274 5.54 -1.38 1.70
CA GLY A 274 4.24 -0.71 1.68
C GLY A 274 4.21 0.44 2.69
N THR A 275 3.48 1.51 2.37
CA THR A 275 3.22 2.61 3.32
C THR A 275 1.75 2.70 3.72
N SER A 276 0.85 2.11 2.92
CA SER A 276 -0.58 2.11 3.22
C SER A 276 -0.93 1.33 4.48
N ASN A 277 -0.26 0.20 4.74
CA ASN A 277 -0.40 -0.57 5.98
C ASN A 277 -0.23 0.32 7.22
N MET A 278 0.85 1.12 7.27
CA MET A 278 1.10 2.05 8.39
C MET A 278 -0.01 3.10 8.55
N LYS A 279 -0.55 3.62 7.43
CA LYS A 279 -1.64 4.60 7.45
C LYS A 279 -2.94 4.00 7.99
N PHE A 280 -3.28 2.79 7.57
CA PHE A 280 -4.46 2.08 8.04
C PHE A 280 -4.35 1.69 9.51
N MET A 281 -3.21 1.12 9.94
CA MET A 281 -2.97 0.76 11.34
C MET A 281 -3.04 1.99 12.26
N MET A 282 -2.47 3.12 11.84
CA MET A 282 -2.54 4.38 12.59
C MET A 282 -3.99 4.90 12.78
N ASN A 283 -4.92 4.49 11.92
CA ASN A 283 -6.34 4.82 11.99
C ASN A 283 -7.21 3.66 12.55
N GLY A 284 -6.58 2.67 13.16
CA GLY A 284 -7.25 1.58 13.86
C GLY A 284 -7.81 0.47 12.96
N ALA A 285 -7.37 0.36 11.70
CA ALA A 285 -7.74 -0.77 10.86
C ALA A 285 -6.84 -1.98 11.12
N ILE A 286 -7.45 -3.17 11.16
CA ILE A 286 -6.73 -4.44 11.25
C ILE A 286 -6.14 -4.76 9.88
N THR A 287 -4.88 -5.21 9.86
CA THR A 287 -4.18 -5.55 8.62
C THR A 287 -4.22 -7.06 8.36
N ILE A 288 -4.69 -7.43 7.17
CA ILE A 288 -4.54 -8.78 6.61
C ILE A 288 -3.35 -8.72 5.63
N ALA A 289 -2.28 -9.42 5.95
CA ALA A 289 -1.03 -9.31 5.19
C ALA A 289 -0.35 -10.65 4.96
N THR A 290 0.50 -10.70 3.93
CA THR A 290 1.50 -11.75 3.76
C THR A 290 2.71 -11.48 4.64
N LEU A 291 3.30 -12.53 5.21
CA LEU A 291 4.52 -12.45 6.03
C LEU A 291 5.75 -12.40 5.11
N ASP A 292 6.12 -11.22 4.65
CA ASP A 292 7.26 -11.03 3.74
C ASP A 292 8.16 -9.84 4.12
N GLY A 293 8.26 -9.54 5.42
CA GLY A 293 9.16 -8.50 5.95
C GLY A 293 8.57 -7.10 5.99
N ARG A 294 7.27 -6.98 6.06
CA ARG A 294 6.58 -5.70 6.24
C ARG A 294 6.41 -5.32 7.70
#